data_ac32893c4063641d13a91e85ad870add
#
_entry.id   ac32893c4063641d13a91e85ad870add
#
_cell.length_a   1.000
_cell.length_b   1.000
_cell.length_c   1.000
_cell.angle_alpha   90.00
_cell.angle_beta   90.00
_cell.angle_gamma   90.00
#
_symmetry.space_group_name_H-M   'P 1'
#
loop_
_entity.id
_entity.type
_entity.pdbx_description
1 polymer ?
#
loop_
_entity_poly.entity_id
_entity_poly.type
_entity_poly.pdbx_seq_one_letter_code
_entity_poly.pdbx_strand_id
1 'polypeptide(L)'
;MSYGKMNTFIDLIRTVIRTDDEGFKQESDEILASVRAYREGRHGSERWANRAAFTDATELFRFRCIPGVTVTTDMVIVCTDGRYQITSVEDVKGRGMYVEALAKEVKPSG
;
A
#
# COMPACT_ATOMS: atom_id res chain seq x y z
N MET A 1 15.04 15.22 -10.69
CA MET A 1 14.49 15.34 -9.33
C MET A 1 14.42 13.98 -8.67
N SER A 2 14.94 13.91 -7.49
CA SER A 2 14.91 12.68 -6.71
C SER A 2 13.54 12.48 -6.08
N TYR A 3 13.00 11.26 -6.16
CA TYR A 3 11.76 10.92 -5.48
C TYR A 3 12.00 10.45 -4.05
N GLY A 4 13.16 10.77 -3.51
CA GLY A 4 13.58 10.26 -2.23
C GLY A 4 14.14 8.85 -2.33
N LYS A 5 14.57 8.32 -1.22
CA LYS A 5 15.18 7.00 -1.20
C LYS A 5 14.12 5.93 -1.05
N MET A 6 14.10 4.96 -1.95
CA MET A 6 13.21 3.80 -1.86
C MET A 6 13.89 2.73 -1.02
N ASN A 7 13.91 2.96 0.28
CA ASN A 7 14.64 2.09 1.21
C ASN A 7 13.74 1.34 2.20
N THR A 8 12.43 1.47 2.04
CA THR A 8 11.48 0.75 2.88
C THR A 8 11.01 -0.49 2.15
N PHE A 9 11.24 -1.67 2.73
CA PHE A 9 10.70 -2.90 2.15
C PHE A 9 9.24 -3.04 2.51
N ILE A 10 8.43 -3.31 1.50
CA ILE A 10 7.01 -3.56 1.70
C ILE A 10 6.61 -4.85 1.00
N ASP A 11 5.63 -5.53 1.57
CA ASP A 11 4.90 -6.60 0.91
C ASP A 11 3.55 -6.06 0.50
N LEU A 12 3.20 -6.25 -0.75
CA LEU A 12 1.87 -5.94 -1.26
C LEU A 12 1.05 -7.21 -1.19
N ILE A 13 0.00 -7.20 -0.38
CA ILE A 13 -0.80 -8.40 -0.15
C ILE A 13 -2.26 -8.16 -0.48
N ARG A 14 -2.96 -9.25 -0.70
CA ARG A 14 -4.41 -9.27 -0.81
C ARG A 14 -4.93 -10.38 0.10
N THR A 15 -6.00 -10.06 0.84
CA THR A 15 -6.64 -11.06 1.67
C THR A 15 -7.54 -11.92 0.80
N VAL A 16 -7.35 -13.23 0.87
CA VAL A 16 -8.19 -14.18 0.16
C VAL A 16 -8.96 -15.01 1.16
N ILE A 17 -10.19 -15.38 0.80
CA ILE A 17 -11.03 -16.24 1.62
C ILE A 17 -10.98 -17.63 1.02
N ARG A 18 -10.57 -18.62 1.82
CA ARG A 18 -10.52 -20.01 1.41
C ARG A 18 -11.48 -20.79 2.27
N THR A 19 -12.17 -21.73 1.63
CA THR A 19 -13.06 -22.66 2.35
C THR A 19 -12.29 -23.95 2.57
N ASP A 20 -12.21 -24.40 3.82
CA ASP A 20 -11.53 -25.65 4.14
C ASP A 20 -12.45 -26.85 3.83
N ASP A 21 -11.95 -28.07 4.07
CA ASP A 21 -12.69 -29.30 3.78
C ASP A 21 -13.95 -29.46 4.62
N GLU A 22 -14.04 -28.74 5.73
CA GLU A 22 -15.19 -28.78 6.63
C GLU A 22 -16.20 -27.67 6.34
N GLY A 23 -15.92 -26.83 5.32
CA GLY A 23 -16.81 -25.76 4.95
C GLY A 23 -16.59 -24.45 5.69
N PHE A 24 -15.59 -24.38 6.56
CA PHE A 24 -15.27 -23.14 7.27
C PHE A 24 -14.48 -22.21 6.37
N LYS A 25 -14.83 -20.93 6.41
CA LYS A 25 -14.13 -19.91 5.67
C LYS A 25 -12.96 -19.40 6.50
N GLN A 26 -11.79 -19.36 5.88
CA GLN A 26 -10.58 -18.84 6.49
C GLN A 26 -10.02 -17.71 5.63
N GLU A 27 -9.61 -16.64 6.30
CA GLU A 27 -8.92 -15.55 5.62
C GLU A 27 -7.42 -15.84 5.65
N SER A 28 -6.77 -15.67 4.53
CA SER A 28 -5.33 -15.77 4.45
C SER A 28 -4.78 -14.65 3.57
N ASP A 29 -3.54 -14.27 3.85
CA ASP A 29 -2.87 -13.24 3.08
C ASP A 29 -2.12 -13.88 1.90
N GLU A 30 -2.33 -13.31 0.72
CA GLU A 30 -1.58 -13.71 -0.46
C GLU A 30 -0.60 -12.58 -0.78
N ILE A 31 0.69 -12.89 -0.79
CA ILE A 31 1.72 -11.90 -1.13
C ILE A 31 1.77 -11.78 -2.65
N LEU A 32 1.43 -10.60 -3.15
CA LEU A 32 1.43 -10.34 -4.58
C LEU A 32 2.80 -9.90 -5.08
N ALA A 33 3.53 -9.16 -4.25
CA ALA A 33 4.86 -8.68 -4.59
C ALA A 33 5.56 -8.18 -3.33
N SER A 34 6.89 -8.24 -3.36
CA SER A 34 7.73 -7.65 -2.31
C SER A 34 8.66 -6.67 -3.01
N VAL A 35 8.58 -5.40 -2.67
CA VAL A 35 9.30 -4.35 -3.36
C VAL A 35 9.84 -3.32 -2.38
N ARG A 36 10.74 -2.49 -2.86
CA ARG A 36 11.21 -1.33 -2.12
C ARG A 36 10.35 -0.14 -2.47
N ALA A 37 10.03 0.67 -1.47
CA ALA A 37 9.20 1.84 -1.64
C ALA A 37 9.79 3.05 -0.93
N TYR A 38 9.46 4.21 -1.45
CA TYR A 38 9.60 5.46 -0.73
C TYR A 38 8.38 5.61 0.17
N ARG A 39 8.60 5.95 1.43
CA ARG A 39 7.54 6.11 2.40
C ARG A 39 7.57 7.51 3.00
N GLU A 40 6.40 8.11 3.13
CA GLU A 40 6.27 9.44 3.69
C GLU A 40 5.04 9.49 4.58
N GLY A 41 5.22 9.98 5.80
CA GLY A 41 4.12 10.15 6.73
C GLY A 41 3.32 11.40 6.43
N ARG A 42 2.15 11.52 7.06
CA ARG A 42 1.20 12.61 6.81
C ARG A 42 1.78 14.02 6.99
N HIS A 43 2.81 14.15 7.77
CA HIS A 43 3.45 15.45 8.02
C HIS A 43 4.73 15.65 7.20
N GLY A 44 4.96 14.82 6.19
CA GLY A 44 6.20 14.81 5.45
C GLY A 44 6.35 15.94 4.44
N SER A 45 5.25 16.42 3.85
CA SER A 45 5.33 17.50 2.87
C SER A 45 3.98 18.17 2.68
N GLU A 46 4.02 19.42 2.19
CA GLU A 46 2.80 20.16 1.86
C GLU A 46 2.00 19.46 0.74
N ARG A 47 2.71 18.93 -0.23
CA ARG A 47 2.08 18.23 -1.35
C ARG A 47 1.26 17.04 -0.86
N TRP A 48 1.83 16.28 0.05
CA TRP A 48 1.16 15.14 0.67
C TRP A 48 -0.04 15.61 1.49
N ALA A 49 0.16 16.65 2.29
CA ALA A 49 -0.90 17.18 3.13
C ALA A 49 -2.09 17.68 2.30
N ASN A 50 -1.82 18.32 1.16
CA ASN A 50 -2.89 18.79 0.27
C ASN A 50 -3.69 17.63 -0.32
N ARG A 51 -3.01 16.56 -0.74
CA ARG A 51 -3.69 15.39 -1.28
C ARG A 51 -4.47 14.65 -0.21
N ALA A 52 -3.94 14.63 1.01
CA ALA A 52 -4.55 13.91 2.13
C ALA A 52 -5.70 14.67 2.79
N ALA A 53 -6.00 15.90 2.34
CA ALA A 53 -7.00 16.73 2.99
C ALA A 53 -8.40 16.10 3.03
N PHE A 54 -8.69 15.22 2.07
CA PHE A 54 -9.99 14.57 1.95
C PHE A 54 -9.93 13.08 2.19
N THR A 55 -8.86 12.61 2.85
CA THR A 55 -8.68 11.19 3.14
C THR A 55 -8.16 11.05 4.57
N ASP A 56 -8.45 9.91 5.18
CA ASP A 56 -7.92 9.55 6.49
C ASP A 56 -6.62 8.77 6.41
N ALA A 57 -5.98 8.72 5.26
CA ALA A 57 -4.70 8.05 5.08
C ALA A 57 -3.62 8.66 5.98
N THR A 58 -2.75 7.81 6.51
CA THR A 58 -1.66 8.22 7.40
C THR A 58 -0.30 8.13 6.75
N GLU A 59 -0.16 7.37 5.67
CA GLU A 59 1.10 7.14 5.00
C GLU A 59 0.93 7.22 3.49
N LEU A 60 2.01 7.65 2.84
CA LEU A 60 2.11 7.60 1.39
C LEU A 60 3.25 6.65 1.03
N PHE A 61 3.01 5.74 0.10
CA PHE A 61 4.01 4.83 -0.43
C PHE A 61 4.15 5.05 -1.92
N ARG A 62 5.38 5.16 -2.39
CA ARG A 62 5.65 5.29 -3.82
C ARG A 62 6.64 4.20 -4.22
N PHE A 63 6.29 3.44 -5.24
CA PHE A 63 7.14 2.36 -5.72
C PHE A 63 6.97 2.21 -7.22
N ARG A 64 7.89 1.47 -7.81
CA ARG A 64 7.81 1.21 -9.26
C ARG A 64 6.64 0.32 -9.57
N CYS A 65 6.03 0.54 -10.74
CA CYS A 65 4.99 -0.35 -11.23
C CYS A 65 5.52 -1.78 -11.29
N ILE A 66 4.69 -2.71 -10.88
CA ILE A 66 5.06 -4.12 -10.76
C ILE A 66 4.49 -4.86 -11.96
N PRO A 67 5.33 -5.50 -12.78
CA PRO A 67 4.82 -6.25 -13.93
C PRO A 67 3.81 -7.31 -13.49
N GLY A 68 2.68 -7.36 -14.18
CA GLY A 68 1.65 -8.34 -13.91
C GLY A 68 0.78 -8.04 -12.70
N VAL A 69 0.99 -6.94 -12.00
CA VAL A 69 0.20 -6.57 -10.82
C VAL A 69 -0.40 -5.19 -11.01
N THR A 70 -1.71 -5.11 -10.89
CA THR A 70 -2.42 -3.83 -10.85
C THR A 70 -2.76 -3.51 -9.42
N VAL A 71 -2.19 -2.42 -8.88
CA VAL A 71 -2.40 -2.03 -7.49
C VAL A 71 -3.80 -1.43 -7.35
N THR A 72 -4.55 -1.91 -6.38
CA THR A 72 -5.92 -1.47 -6.14
C THR A 72 -6.15 -1.21 -4.66
N THR A 73 -7.30 -0.62 -4.34
CA THR A 73 -7.62 -0.24 -2.96
C THR A 73 -8.01 -1.42 -2.08
N ASP A 74 -8.21 -2.60 -2.65
CA ASP A 74 -8.45 -3.81 -1.87
C ASP A 74 -7.17 -4.47 -1.36
N MET A 75 -6.03 -3.90 -1.71
CA MET A 75 -4.73 -4.42 -1.29
C MET A 75 -4.24 -3.76 -0.02
N VAL A 76 -3.34 -4.45 0.66
CA VAL A 76 -2.74 -3.99 1.91
C VAL A 76 -1.22 -3.97 1.75
N ILE A 77 -0.60 -2.94 2.28
CA ILE A 77 0.86 -2.83 2.33
C ILE A 77 1.30 -3.25 3.72
N VAL A 78 2.22 -4.21 3.79
CA VAL A 78 2.80 -4.67 5.05
C VAL A 78 4.27 -4.28 5.08
N CYS A 79 4.67 -3.63 6.14
CA CYS A 79 6.07 -3.31 6.39
C CYS A 79 6.44 -3.69 7.82
N THR A 80 7.69 -3.42 8.21
CA THR A 80 8.20 -3.90 9.51
C THR A 80 7.42 -3.36 10.70
N ASP A 81 6.81 -2.19 10.58
CA ASP A 81 6.11 -1.55 11.68
C ASP A 81 4.59 -1.69 11.62
N GLY A 82 4.06 -2.37 10.62
CA GLY A 82 2.61 -2.56 10.60
C GLY A 82 2.01 -2.83 9.24
N ARG A 83 0.70 -2.78 9.21
CA ARG A 83 -0.11 -3.02 8.02
C ARG A 83 -0.86 -1.74 7.68
N TYR A 84 -1.01 -1.48 6.38
CA TYR A 84 -1.63 -0.26 5.90
C TYR A 84 -2.59 -0.60 4.77
N GLN A 85 -3.86 -0.31 4.97
CA GLN A 85 -4.89 -0.50 3.94
C GLN A 85 -4.76 0.60 2.89
N ILE A 86 -4.64 0.24 1.64
CA ILE A 86 -4.59 1.22 0.55
C ILE A 86 -5.95 1.88 0.41
N THR A 87 -5.98 3.21 0.43
CA THR A 87 -7.21 3.97 0.29
C THR A 87 -7.31 4.70 -1.04
N SER A 88 -6.17 4.92 -1.71
CA SER A 88 -6.14 5.63 -2.98
C SER A 88 -4.90 5.23 -3.75
N VAL A 89 -5.01 5.09 -5.05
CA VAL A 89 -3.89 4.72 -5.92
C VAL A 89 -3.83 5.70 -7.08
N GLU A 90 -2.61 6.14 -7.40
CA GLU A 90 -2.39 7.04 -8.51
C GLU A 90 -1.14 6.64 -9.28
N ASP A 91 -1.21 6.71 -10.60
CA ASP A 91 -0.06 6.53 -11.46
C ASP A 91 0.67 7.87 -11.54
N VAL A 92 1.89 7.91 -11.04
CA VAL A 92 2.65 9.16 -10.95
C VAL A 92 2.92 9.68 -12.35
N LYS A 93 2.42 10.89 -12.63
CA LYS A 93 2.57 11.57 -13.93
C LYS A 93 1.99 10.81 -15.11
N GLY A 94 1.17 9.80 -14.87
CA GLY A 94 0.49 9.06 -15.92
C GLY A 94 1.43 8.31 -16.87
N ARG A 95 2.63 7.96 -16.42
CA ARG A 95 3.65 7.34 -17.27
C ARG A 95 3.81 5.86 -17.08
N GLY A 96 3.05 5.25 -16.20
CA GLY A 96 3.15 3.81 -15.95
C GLY A 96 4.46 3.36 -15.32
N MET A 97 5.22 4.27 -14.75
CA MET A 97 6.54 3.93 -14.15
C MET A 97 6.46 3.78 -12.65
N TYR A 98 5.69 4.62 -12.00
CA TYR A 98 5.58 4.65 -10.53
C TYR A 98 4.13 4.67 -10.12
N VAL A 99 3.87 3.99 -8.99
CA VAL A 99 2.57 4.00 -8.34
C VAL A 99 2.71 4.74 -7.03
N GLU A 100 1.75 5.60 -6.73
CA GLU A 100 1.69 6.28 -5.45
C GLU A 100 0.42 5.86 -4.75
N ALA A 101 0.56 5.21 -3.60
CA ALA A 101 -0.55 4.69 -2.83
C ALA A 101 -0.66 5.45 -1.52
N LEU A 102 -1.84 5.96 -1.24
CA LEU A 102 -2.18 6.47 0.09
C LEU A 102 -2.77 5.34 0.88
N ALA A 103 -2.35 5.20 2.13
CA ALA A 103 -2.76 4.08 2.95
C ALA A 103 -3.00 4.51 4.39
N LYS A 104 -3.90 3.79 5.05
CA LYS A 104 -4.28 4.03 6.43
C LYS A 104 -3.79 2.87 7.29
N GLU A 105 -3.16 3.18 8.41
CA GLU A 105 -2.71 2.14 9.32
C GLU A 105 -3.88 1.30 9.81
N VAL A 106 -3.71 -0.01 9.76
CA VAL A 106 -4.69 -0.97 10.26
C VAL A 106 -4.19 -1.45 11.62
N LYS A 107 -4.88 -1.04 12.67
CA LYS A 107 -4.51 -1.49 14.01
C LYS A 107 -5.11 -2.86 14.26
N PRO A 108 -4.35 -3.78 14.86
CA PRO A 108 -4.91 -5.06 15.22
C PRO A 108 -6.08 -4.86 16.18
N SER A 109 -7.16 -5.55 15.92
CA SER A 109 -8.30 -5.55 16.84
C SER A 109 -7.89 -6.30 18.08
N GLY A 110 -7.83 -5.60 19.17
CA GLY A 110 -7.36 -6.27 20.35
C GLY A 110 -7.97 -5.91 21.58
#